data_8af3f1d02331774e36430f681b04fe89
#
_entry.id   8af3f1d02331774e36430f681b04fe89
#
_cell.length_a   1.000
_cell.length_b   1.000
_cell.length_c   1.000
_cell.angle_alpha   90.00
_cell.angle_beta   90.00
_cell.angle_gamma   90.00
#
_symmetry.space_group_name_H-M   'P 1'
#
loop_
_entity.id
_entity.type
_entity.pdbx_description
1 polymer ?
#
loop_
_entity_poly.entity_id
_entity_poly.type
_entity_poly.pdbx_seq_one_letter_code
_entity_poly.pdbx_strand_id
1 'polypeptide(L)'
;MRIGLIDVDGHNYPNLALMKLSAWHKKQGDIVKWYEPLFDGFPAPPLDRVYMSKVFTFTPDYEFPVNGKEVIKGGTGYFYPEGGEPLPEEIEHIFPDYGLYGIKNTAYGFLTRGCPRGCGFCIVGHKEGRKSRKVANLKEFWNGEKEIVLMDPNILACRKHTELLGQLIESRAYVNFNQGIDARLLTPENVTLLNAIKIKKYILRGTIRETKKRLFQS
;
A
#
# COMPACT_ATOMS: atom_id res chain seq x y z
N MET A 1 8.06 19.72 15.40
CA MET A 1 6.72 20.17 14.96
C MET A 1 5.64 19.34 15.64
N ARG A 2 4.38 19.83 15.69
CA ARG A 2 3.21 19.05 16.10
C ARG A 2 2.43 18.66 14.84
N ILE A 3 2.35 17.38 14.58
CA ILE A 3 1.78 16.81 13.34
C ILE A 3 0.48 16.07 13.67
N GLY A 4 -0.59 16.42 12.98
CA GLY A 4 -1.86 15.72 13.02
C GLY A 4 -2.02 14.79 11.80
N LEU A 5 -2.61 13.63 12.01
CA LEU A 5 -2.94 12.69 10.94
C LEU A 5 -4.46 12.43 10.94
N ILE A 6 -5.07 12.45 9.76
CA ILE A 6 -6.48 12.13 9.55
C ILE A 6 -6.57 11.03 8.49
N ASP A 7 -7.04 9.86 8.90
CA ASP A 7 -7.44 8.80 7.98
C ASP A 7 -8.96 8.93 7.72
N VAL A 8 -9.29 9.49 6.57
CA VAL A 8 -10.68 9.82 6.21
C VAL A 8 -11.51 8.56 5.97
N ASP A 9 -10.86 7.46 5.55
CA ASP A 9 -11.52 6.17 5.34
C ASP A 9 -11.70 5.36 6.64
N GLY A 10 -11.17 5.88 7.77
CA GLY A 10 -11.21 5.23 9.07
C GLY A 10 -10.09 4.20 9.28
N HIS A 11 -9.90 3.79 10.52
CA HIS A 11 -8.75 3.01 10.95
C HIS A 11 -8.85 1.49 10.71
N ASN A 12 -9.90 1.02 10.05
CA ASN A 12 -10.09 -0.41 9.77
C ASN A 12 -9.12 -0.97 8.71
N TYR A 13 -8.62 -0.09 7.84
CA TYR A 13 -7.66 -0.44 6.79
C TYR A 13 -6.43 0.45 6.95
N PRO A 14 -5.27 -0.14 7.31
CA PRO A 14 -4.07 0.65 7.54
C PRO A 14 -3.64 1.45 6.30
N ASN A 15 -3.47 2.75 6.47
CA ASN A 15 -3.03 3.64 5.40
C ASN A 15 -1.51 3.74 5.39
N LEU A 16 -0.88 3.12 4.39
CA LEU A 16 0.59 3.04 4.28
C LEU A 16 1.24 4.43 4.16
N ALA A 17 0.60 5.37 3.48
CA ALA A 17 1.14 6.73 3.35
C ALA A 17 1.19 7.45 4.72
N LEU A 18 0.12 7.35 5.52
CA LEU A 18 0.10 7.92 6.87
C LEU A 18 1.12 7.24 7.81
N MET A 19 1.30 5.92 7.70
CA MET A 19 2.33 5.21 8.48
C MET A 19 3.75 5.66 8.11
N LYS A 20 4.04 5.91 6.84
CA LYS A 20 5.33 6.42 6.38
C LYS A 20 5.56 7.86 6.83
N LEU A 21 4.55 8.72 6.69
CA LEU A 21 4.59 10.11 7.19
C LEU A 21 4.82 10.14 8.70
N SER A 22 4.13 9.29 9.47
CA SER A 22 4.35 9.15 10.91
C SER A 22 5.78 8.78 11.24
N ALA A 23 6.31 7.73 10.57
CA ALA A 23 7.68 7.27 10.78
C ALA A 23 8.70 8.36 10.47
N TRP A 24 8.52 9.08 9.36
CA TRP A 24 9.42 10.15 8.93
C TRP A 24 9.44 11.31 9.93
N HIS A 25 8.28 11.81 10.33
CA HIS A 25 8.17 12.91 11.31
C HIS A 25 8.72 12.50 12.67
N LYS A 26 8.43 11.31 13.15
CA LYS A 26 8.99 10.79 14.41
C LYS A 26 10.53 10.71 14.36
N LYS A 27 11.09 10.32 13.23
CA LYS A 27 12.55 10.32 13.02
C LYS A 27 13.16 11.72 13.06
N GLN A 28 12.41 12.76 12.69
CA GLN A 28 12.81 14.16 12.82
C GLN A 28 12.64 14.73 14.24
N GLY A 29 12.13 13.94 15.19
CA GLY A 29 11.83 14.40 16.54
C GLY A 29 10.50 15.14 16.68
N ASP A 30 9.63 15.07 15.69
CA ASP A 30 8.31 15.69 15.71
C ASP A 30 7.32 14.88 16.58
N ILE A 31 6.33 15.56 17.15
CA ILE A 31 5.24 14.93 17.88
C ILE A 31 4.13 14.61 16.88
N VAL A 32 3.89 13.31 16.65
CA VAL A 32 2.86 12.82 15.72
C VAL A 32 1.72 12.17 16.48
N LYS A 33 0.48 12.54 16.12
CA LYS A 33 -0.73 11.96 16.69
C LYS A 33 -1.87 11.93 15.69
N TRP A 34 -2.90 11.14 15.98
CA TRP A 34 -4.20 11.28 15.32
C TRP A 34 -4.79 12.65 15.67
N TYR A 35 -5.39 13.31 14.67
CA TYR A 35 -6.11 14.56 14.86
C TYR A 35 -7.46 14.27 15.51
N GLU A 36 -7.69 14.90 16.68
CA GLU A 36 -8.92 14.76 17.45
C GLU A 36 -9.69 16.08 17.43
N PRO A 37 -10.84 16.20 16.72
CA PRO A 37 -11.56 17.46 16.56
C PRO A 37 -11.91 18.15 17.87
N LEU A 38 -12.22 17.36 18.91
CA LEU A 38 -12.58 17.89 20.22
C LEU A 38 -11.40 18.52 20.99
N PHE A 39 -10.18 18.07 20.73
CA PHE A 39 -8.98 18.51 21.44
C PHE A 39 -8.06 19.39 20.58
N ASP A 40 -8.03 19.14 19.28
CA ASP A 40 -7.16 19.84 18.33
C ASP A 40 -7.91 20.91 17.52
N GLY A 41 -9.24 20.86 17.52
CA GLY A 41 -10.10 21.86 16.88
C GLY A 41 -10.07 23.21 17.57
N PHE A 42 -10.75 24.21 17.00
CA PHE A 42 -10.87 25.52 17.61
C PHE A 42 -11.58 25.45 18.99
N PRO A 43 -11.12 26.19 20.04
CA PRO A 43 -10.10 27.24 20.02
C PRO A 43 -8.66 26.80 20.38
N ALA A 44 -8.33 25.50 20.29
CA ALA A 44 -6.96 25.05 20.59
C ALA A 44 -5.91 25.71 19.67
N PRO A 45 -4.64 25.83 20.11
CA PRO A 45 -3.56 26.30 19.23
C PRO A 45 -3.40 25.39 18.02
N PRO A 46 -3.28 25.93 16.78
CA PRO A 46 -3.19 25.11 15.57
C PRO A 46 -1.99 24.17 15.61
N LEU A 47 -2.17 22.95 15.05
CA LEU A 47 -1.05 22.06 14.76
C LEU A 47 -0.17 22.67 13.67
N ASP A 48 1.12 22.33 13.66
CA ASP A 48 2.03 22.88 12.65
C ASP A 48 1.67 22.36 11.26
N ARG A 49 1.31 21.08 11.18
CA ARG A 49 0.85 20.45 9.92
C ARG A 49 -0.17 19.36 10.19
N VAL A 50 -1.16 19.23 9.30
CA VAL A 50 -2.13 18.14 9.32
C VAL A 50 -2.14 17.45 7.96
N TYR A 51 -1.93 16.14 7.95
CA TYR A 51 -2.07 15.31 6.76
C TYR A 51 -3.42 14.60 6.78
N MET A 52 -4.17 14.73 5.69
CA MET A 52 -5.44 14.06 5.49
C MET A 52 -5.30 13.08 4.32
N SER A 53 -5.53 11.81 4.56
CA SER A 53 -5.49 10.80 3.51
C SER A 53 -6.86 10.18 3.28
N LYS A 54 -7.29 10.15 2.00
CA LYS A 54 -8.52 9.51 1.54
C LYS A 54 -8.20 8.62 0.35
N VAL A 55 -8.45 7.32 0.49
CA VAL A 55 -8.16 6.32 -0.54
C VAL A 55 -9.37 6.07 -1.44
N PHE A 56 -10.56 5.96 -0.84
CA PHE A 56 -11.77 5.59 -1.56
C PHE A 56 -12.60 6.83 -1.97
N THR A 57 -13.02 6.88 -3.22
CA THR A 57 -13.83 7.98 -3.76
C THR A 57 -15.24 8.04 -3.16
N PHE A 58 -15.77 6.90 -2.71
CA PHE A 58 -17.10 6.79 -2.13
C PHE A 58 -17.16 7.11 -0.63
N THR A 59 -16.02 7.22 0.06
CA THR A 59 -15.99 7.67 1.46
C THR A 59 -16.40 9.14 1.51
N PRO A 60 -17.33 9.56 2.40
CA PRO A 60 -17.61 10.97 2.64
C PRO A 60 -16.35 11.74 3.01
N ASP A 61 -16.30 13.03 2.74
CA ASP A 61 -15.17 13.85 3.18
C ASP A 61 -15.22 14.07 4.70
N TYR A 62 -14.10 14.49 5.25
CA TYR A 62 -14.00 14.82 6.68
C TYR A 62 -14.84 16.06 7.00
N GLU A 63 -15.80 15.93 7.91
CA GLU A 63 -16.83 16.93 8.15
C GLU A 63 -16.42 18.05 9.11
N PHE A 64 -15.39 17.82 9.94
CA PHE A 64 -14.99 18.78 10.95
C PHE A 64 -13.96 19.79 10.43
N PRO A 65 -14.00 21.06 10.91
CA PRO A 65 -12.94 22.01 10.63
C PRO A 65 -11.58 21.51 11.11
N VAL A 66 -10.56 21.61 10.26
CA VAL A 66 -9.19 21.19 10.59
C VAL A 66 -8.36 22.39 11.01
N ASN A 67 -7.88 22.37 12.25
CA ASN A 67 -7.11 23.43 12.85
C ASN A 67 -5.59 23.15 12.72
N GLY A 68 -5.04 23.45 11.56
CA GLY A 68 -3.62 23.32 11.25
C GLY A 68 -3.11 24.53 10.51
N LYS A 69 -1.85 24.93 10.73
CA LYS A 69 -1.19 26.02 9.98
C LYS A 69 -1.07 25.63 8.49
N GLU A 70 -0.83 24.36 8.24
CA GLU A 70 -0.78 23.76 6.91
C GLU A 70 -1.61 22.47 6.92
N VAL A 71 -2.49 22.32 5.93
CA VAL A 71 -3.32 21.12 5.75
C VAL A 71 -3.03 20.51 4.39
N ILE A 72 -2.50 19.29 4.36
CA ILE A 72 -2.10 18.59 3.14
C ILE A 72 -3.05 17.42 2.92
N LYS A 73 -3.76 17.42 1.80
CA LYS A 73 -4.63 16.34 1.37
C LYS A 73 -3.90 15.41 0.42
N GLY A 74 -4.09 14.09 0.56
CA GLY A 74 -3.50 13.08 -0.29
C GLY A 74 -4.40 11.87 -0.52
N GLY A 75 -4.01 11.05 -1.48
CA GLY A 75 -4.70 9.80 -1.80
C GLY A 75 -5.72 9.90 -2.92
N THR A 76 -6.07 8.74 -3.47
CA THR A 76 -6.92 8.60 -4.66
C THR A 76 -8.33 9.14 -4.46
N GLY A 77 -8.86 9.09 -3.23
CA GLY A 77 -10.19 9.59 -2.91
C GLY A 77 -10.34 11.09 -3.10
N TYR A 78 -9.26 11.86 -2.93
CA TYR A 78 -9.22 13.29 -3.22
C TYR A 78 -8.85 13.61 -4.66
N PHE A 79 -7.97 12.82 -5.27
CA PHE A 79 -7.33 13.10 -6.56
C PHE A 79 -7.54 11.95 -7.56
N TYR A 80 -8.79 11.52 -7.72
CA TYR A 80 -9.15 10.47 -8.68
C TYR A 80 -9.11 11.00 -10.12
N PRO A 81 -8.57 10.24 -11.09
CA PRO A 81 -7.99 8.90 -10.96
C PRO A 81 -6.46 8.87 -10.69
N GLU A 82 -5.76 10.00 -10.69
CA GLU A 82 -4.29 10.10 -10.65
C GLU A 82 -3.71 9.73 -9.28
N GLY A 83 -4.45 9.97 -8.22
CA GLY A 83 -4.07 9.60 -6.85
C GLY A 83 -3.28 10.66 -6.08
N GLY A 84 -3.15 11.87 -6.62
CA GLY A 84 -2.43 12.99 -6.01
C GLY A 84 -0.91 12.87 -6.14
N GLU A 85 -0.21 13.83 -5.53
CA GLU A 85 1.25 13.84 -5.53
C GLU A 85 1.82 12.62 -4.79
N PRO A 86 2.85 11.95 -5.35
CA PRO A 86 3.54 10.87 -4.65
C PRO A 86 4.26 11.40 -3.41
N LEU A 87 4.50 10.53 -2.44
CA LEU A 87 5.36 10.87 -1.32
C LEU A 87 6.78 11.16 -1.82
N PRO A 88 7.50 12.13 -1.21
CA PRO A 88 8.93 12.31 -1.44
C PRO A 88 9.70 10.99 -1.26
N GLU A 89 10.77 10.79 -2.02
CA GLU A 89 11.52 9.54 -2.06
C GLU A 89 12.05 9.13 -0.67
N GLU A 90 12.51 10.10 0.12
CA GLU A 90 12.96 9.89 1.48
C GLU A 90 11.86 9.39 2.44
N ILE A 91 10.60 9.67 2.13
CA ILE A 91 9.43 9.19 2.89
C ILE A 91 8.92 7.87 2.29
N GLU A 92 8.94 7.74 0.96
CA GLU A 92 8.47 6.52 0.28
C GLU A 92 9.27 5.28 0.71
N HIS A 93 10.56 5.40 0.98
CA HIS A 93 11.45 4.30 1.36
C HIS A 93 11.68 4.15 2.87
N ILE A 94 10.94 4.91 3.72
CA ILE A 94 11.03 4.72 5.16
C ILE A 94 10.21 3.51 5.63
N PHE A 95 10.70 2.81 6.65
CA PHE A 95 9.98 1.70 7.27
C PHE A 95 8.67 2.23 7.91
N PRO A 96 7.49 1.64 7.62
CA PRO A 96 6.21 2.13 8.10
C PRO A 96 6.08 2.08 9.62
N ASP A 97 5.46 3.09 10.21
CA ASP A 97 5.09 3.10 11.63
C ASP A 97 3.83 2.24 11.86
N TYR A 98 4.02 0.94 12.01
CA TYR A 98 2.92 0.02 12.30
C TYR A 98 2.23 0.29 13.64
N GLY A 99 2.96 0.90 14.60
CA GLY A 99 2.43 1.30 15.90
C GLY A 99 1.30 2.33 15.80
N LEU A 100 1.28 3.14 14.74
CA LEU A 100 0.22 4.13 14.49
C LEU A 100 -1.18 3.50 14.44
N TYR A 101 -1.29 2.29 13.89
CA TYR A 101 -2.54 1.51 13.82
C TYR A 101 -2.59 0.35 14.81
N GLY A 102 -1.65 0.26 15.76
CA GLY A 102 -1.57 -0.85 16.70
C GLY A 102 -1.24 -2.20 16.08
N ILE A 103 -0.67 -2.23 14.87
CA ILE A 103 -0.32 -3.45 14.15
C ILE A 103 0.96 -4.04 14.73
N LYS A 104 0.97 -5.36 15.03
CA LYS A 104 2.10 -6.03 15.68
C LYS A 104 2.73 -7.16 14.87
N ASN A 105 1.95 -7.86 14.06
CA ASN A 105 2.40 -9.11 13.43
C ASN A 105 2.18 -9.17 11.92
N THR A 106 1.82 -8.05 11.29
CA THR A 106 1.49 -7.99 9.86
C THR A 106 2.23 -6.83 9.22
N ALA A 107 2.99 -7.11 8.18
CA ALA A 107 3.61 -6.12 7.33
C ALA A 107 2.72 -5.78 6.14
N TYR A 108 2.68 -4.54 5.73
CA TYR A 108 1.93 -4.03 4.57
C TYR A 108 2.88 -3.31 3.62
N GLY A 109 2.83 -3.63 2.34
CA GLY A 109 3.67 -2.93 1.38
C GLY A 109 3.47 -3.31 -0.07
N PHE A 110 4.28 -2.68 -0.91
CA PHE A 110 4.37 -2.93 -2.34
C PHE A 110 5.81 -3.29 -2.68
N LEU A 111 6.01 -4.41 -3.34
CA LEU A 111 7.26 -4.75 -4.01
C LEU A 111 7.28 -4.19 -5.43
N THR A 112 6.09 -4.13 -6.05
CA THR A 112 5.91 -3.62 -7.41
C THR A 112 4.73 -2.66 -7.51
N ARG A 113 4.83 -1.72 -8.45
CA ARG A 113 3.72 -0.84 -8.85
C ARG A 113 3.55 -0.84 -10.35
N GLY A 114 2.32 -0.50 -10.79
CA GLY A 114 1.94 -0.50 -12.19
C GLY A 114 1.49 -1.85 -12.72
N CYS A 115 0.71 -1.83 -13.80
CA CYS A 115 0.16 -3.04 -14.41
C CYS A 115 0.00 -2.86 -15.93
N PRO A 116 0.47 -3.82 -16.78
CA PRO A 116 0.35 -3.71 -18.24
C PRO A 116 -1.07 -3.97 -18.76
N ARG A 117 -2.00 -4.35 -17.88
CA ARG A 117 -3.35 -4.83 -18.26
C ARG A 117 -4.28 -3.67 -18.55
N GLY A 118 -4.57 -2.92 -18.98
CA GLY A 118 -5.55 -1.87 -19.29
C GLY A 118 -7.01 -2.28 -19.09
N CYS A 119 -7.34 -2.89 -17.95
CA CYS A 119 -8.72 -3.27 -17.64
C CYS A 119 -9.58 -2.01 -17.49
N GLY A 120 -10.74 -1.95 -18.18
CA GLY A 120 -11.56 -0.74 -18.26
C GLY A 120 -12.12 -0.22 -16.92
N PHE A 121 -12.18 -1.08 -15.91
CA PHE A 121 -12.64 -0.72 -14.56
C PHE A 121 -11.49 -0.41 -13.59
N CYS A 122 -10.22 -0.51 -14.02
CA CYS A 122 -9.08 -0.45 -13.12
C CYS A 122 -8.28 0.84 -13.31
N ILE A 123 -8.10 1.57 -12.22
CA ILE A 123 -7.38 2.85 -12.21
C ILE A 123 -5.84 2.70 -12.22
N VAL A 124 -5.30 1.49 -11.98
CA VAL A 124 -3.85 1.28 -11.84
C VAL A 124 -3.07 1.80 -13.04
N GLY A 125 -3.60 1.61 -14.26
CA GLY A 125 -2.96 2.08 -15.48
C GLY A 125 -2.82 3.62 -15.55
N HIS A 126 -3.75 4.36 -14.95
CA HIS A 126 -3.72 5.83 -14.86
C HIS A 126 -2.82 6.26 -13.69
N LYS A 127 -3.06 5.71 -12.51
CA LYS A 127 -2.39 6.10 -11.27
C LYS A 127 -0.91 5.69 -11.20
N GLU A 128 -0.56 4.48 -11.65
CA GLU A 128 0.77 3.88 -11.45
C GLU A 128 1.51 3.55 -12.74
N GLY A 129 0.82 3.72 -13.87
CA GLY A 129 1.35 3.44 -15.21
C GLY A 129 1.13 2.01 -15.68
N ARG A 130 1.35 1.81 -17.00
CA ARG A 130 1.12 0.55 -17.71
C ARG A 130 2.33 -0.38 -17.77
N LYS A 131 3.25 -0.26 -16.83
CA LYS A 131 4.43 -1.12 -16.72
C LYS A 131 4.63 -1.50 -15.26
N SER A 132 4.62 -2.80 -14.96
CA SER A 132 4.97 -3.27 -13.63
C SER A 132 6.48 -3.07 -13.41
N ARG A 133 6.85 -2.35 -12.37
CA ARG A 133 8.23 -2.05 -11.98
C ARG A 133 8.44 -2.35 -10.51
N LYS A 134 9.63 -2.82 -10.15
CA LYS A 134 10.06 -2.94 -8.76
C LYS A 134 10.12 -1.53 -8.14
N VAL A 135 9.56 -1.39 -6.93
CA VAL A 135 9.57 -0.13 -6.17
C VAL A 135 10.19 -0.26 -4.79
N ALA A 136 10.27 -1.47 -4.23
CA ALA A 136 10.91 -1.71 -2.95
C ALA A 136 11.51 -3.11 -2.86
N ASN A 137 12.35 -3.33 -1.86
CA ASN A 137 12.72 -4.65 -1.35
C ASN A 137 11.85 -4.97 -0.13
N LEU A 138 11.68 -6.25 0.16
CA LEU A 138 10.83 -6.69 1.27
C LEU A 138 11.24 -6.08 2.62
N LYS A 139 12.54 -5.97 2.89
CA LYS A 139 13.10 -5.40 4.12
C LYS A 139 12.75 -3.92 4.37
N GLU A 140 12.24 -3.22 3.37
CA GLU A 140 11.82 -1.82 3.51
C GLU A 140 10.48 -1.68 4.25
N PHE A 141 9.71 -2.77 4.39
CA PHE A 141 8.44 -2.76 5.11
C PHE A 141 8.18 -4.02 5.96
N TRP A 142 9.08 -5.01 5.94
CA TRP A 142 9.00 -6.24 6.73
C TRP A 142 10.28 -6.42 7.56
N ASN A 143 10.13 -6.73 8.85
CA ASN A 143 11.23 -6.96 9.78
C ASN A 143 10.92 -8.13 10.74
N GLY A 144 10.43 -9.26 10.18
CA GLY A 144 10.15 -10.47 10.96
C GLY A 144 8.69 -10.64 11.37
N GLU A 145 7.76 -9.79 10.90
CA GLU A 145 6.33 -9.98 11.09
C GLU A 145 5.89 -11.33 10.54
N LYS A 146 4.93 -11.97 11.22
CA LYS A 146 4.45 -13.32 10.85
C LYS A 146 3.67 -13.33 9.53
N GLU A 147 3.08 -12.20 9.17
CA GLU A 147 2.25 -12.06 7.98
C GLU A 147 2.72 -10.89 7.12
N ILE A 148 2.60 -11.04 5.81
CA ILE A 148 2.87 -10.00 4.82
C ILE A 148 1.62 -9.84 3.96
N VAL A 149 1.09 -8.63 3.89
CA VAL A 149 0.02 -8.24 2.98
C VAL A 149 0.62 -7.44 1.84
N LEU A 150 0.74 -8.08 0.68
CA LEU A 150 1.21 -7.44 -0.54
C LEU A 150 0.04 -6.78 -1.28
N MET A 151 0.20 -5.51 -1.57
CA MET A 151 -0.78 -4.70 -2.28
C MET A 151 -0.43 -4.52 -3.76
N ASP A 152 0.50 -5.31 -4.26
CA ASP A 152 1.04 -5.27 -5.63
C ASP A 152 -0.05 -5.46 -6.68
N PRO A 153 -0.20 -4.55 -7.66
CA PRO A 153 -1.21 -4.67 -8.71
C PRO A 153 -0.99 -5.87 -9.63
N ASN A 154 0.28 -6.19 -9.95
CA ASN A 154 0.63 -7.34 -10.78
C ASN A 154 2.12 -7.68 -10.66
N ILE A 155 2.48 -8.43 -9.61
CA ILE A 155 3.88 -8.79 -9.33
C ILE A 155 4.51 -9.62 -10.46
N LEU A 156 3.77 -10.59 -11.04
CA LEU A 156 4.30 -11.46 -12.10
C LEU A 156 4.62 -10.73 -13.40
N ALA A 157 4.04 -9.54 -13.63
CA ALA A 157 4.37 -8.72 -14.79
C ALA A 157 5.68 -7.94 -14.65
N CYS A 158 6.26 -7.90 -13.46
CA CYS A 158 7.55 -7.24 -13.21
C CYS A 158 8.70 -8.12 -13.71
N ARG A 159 9.66 -7.51 -14.44
CA ARG A 159 10.86 -8.25 -14.90
C ARG A 159 11.69 -8.88 -13.76
N LYS A 160 11.61 -8.28 -12.57
CA LYS A 160 12.33 -8.75 -11.37
C LYS A 160 11.47 -9.63 -10.46
N HIS A 161 10.34 -10.17 -10.94
CA HIS A 161 9.42 -10.96 -10.11
C HIS A 161 10.09 -12.17 -9.45
N THR A 162 11.00 -12.86 -10.15
CA THR A 162 11.74 -14.02 -9.60
C THR A 162 12.55 -13.63 -8.37
N GLU A 163 13.31 -12.53 -8.44
CA GLU A 163 14.05 -11.96 -7.31
C GLU A 163 13.12 -11.62 -6.13
N LEU A 164 11.97 -11.00 -6.42
CA LEU A 164 11.00 -10.58 -5.40
C LEU A 164 10.29 -11.77 -4.75
N LEU A 165 9.92 -12.78 -5.54
CA LEU A 165 9.36 -14.03 -4.99
C LEU A 165 10.40 -14.76 -4.13
N GLY A 166 11.68 -14.71 -4.49
CA GLY A 166 12.78 -15.22 -3.67
C GLY A 166 12.82 -14.58 -2.27
N GLN A 167 12.69 -13.26 -2.18
CA GLN A 167 12.64 -12.55 -0.89
C GLN A 167 11.45 -13.02 -0.03
N LEU A 168 10.29 -13.31 -0.65
CA LEU A 168 9.12 -13.82 0.07
C LEU A 168 9.34 -15.26 0.55
N ILE A 169 10.02 -16.11 -0.21
CA ILE A 169 10.38 -17.47 0.19
C ILE A 169 11.32 -17.43 1.41
N GLU A 170 12.36 -16.59 1.34
CA GLU A 170 13.36 -16.43 2.41
C GLU A 170 12.73 -15.89 3.71
N SER A 171 11.71 -15.04 3.62
CA SER A 171 11.02 -14.48 4.79
C SER A 171 10.36 -15.55 5.67
N ARG A 172 9.93 -16.66 5.06
CA ARG A 172 9.10 -17.71 5.70
C ARG A 172 7.81 -17.21 6.34
N ALA A 173 7.42 -15.96 6.10
CA ALA A 173 6.17 -15.38 6.57
C ALA A 173 4.97 -15.90 5.76
N TYR A 174 3.77 -15.78 6.32
CA TYR A 174 2.54 -16.04 5.58
C TYR A 174 2.21 -14.86 4.67
N VAL A 175 2.13 -15.10 3.36
CA VAL A 175 1.90 -14.05 2.37
C VAL A 175 0.45 -14.03 1.90
N ASN A 176 -0.14 -12.84 1.92
CA ASN A 176 -1.43 -12.54 1.32
C ASN A 176 -1.22 -11.66 0.08
N PHE A 177 -1.48 -12.21 -1.11
CA PHE A 177 -1.50 -11.43 -2.37
C PHE A 177 -2.86 -10.73 -2.49
N ASN A 178 -3.00 -9.59 -1.84
CA ASN A 178 -4.28 -8.90 -1.66
C ASN A 178 -4.95 -8.48 -2.98
N GLN A 179 -4.15 -8.10 -3.98
CA GLN A 179 -4.65 -7.74 -5.31
C GLN A 179 -4.74 -8.93 -6.28
N GLY A 180 -4.33 -10.12 -5.83
CA GLY A 180 -4.36 -11.35 -6.61
C GLY A 180 -3.19 -11.51 -7.58
N ILE A 181 -3.13 -12.68 -8.21
CA ILE A 181 -2.08 -13.09 -9.15
C ILE A 181 -2.70 -13.22 -10.55
N ASP A 182 -2.03 -12.67 -11.55
CA ASP A 182 -2.45 -12.76 -12.95
C ASP A 182 -2.15 -14.16 -13.51
N ALA A 183 -3.17 -15.01 -13.55
CA ALA A 183 -3.05 -16.40 -14.02
C ALA A 183 -2.53 -16.54 -15.45
N ARG A 184 -2.64 -15.49 -16.28
CA ARG A 184 -2.14 -15.47 -17.66
C ARG A 184 -0.61 -15.43 -17.75
N LEU A 185 0.06 -15.06 -16.63
CA LEU A 185 1.52 -14.98 -16.52
C LEU A 185 2.11 -16.18 -15.76
N LEU A 186 1.29 -17.17 -15.40
CA LEU A 186 1.79 -18.39 -14.78
C LEU A 186 2.64 -19.18 -15.78
N THR A 187 3.84 -19.56 -15.34
CA THR A 187 4.76 -20.46 -16.00
C THR A 187 5.14 -21.57 -15.02
N PRO A 188 5.67 -22.72 -15.44
CA PRO A 188 6.15 -23.75 -14.51
C PRO A 188 7.13 -23.21 -13.46
N GLU A 189 8.03 -22.32 -13.87
CA GLU A 189 8.97 -21.64 -12.96
C GLU A 189 8.24 -20.80 -11.90
N ASN A 190 7.32 -19.93 -12.32
CA ASN A 190 6.54 -19.09 -11.39
C ASN A 190 5.71 -19.91 -10.42
N VAL A 191 5.11 -21.01 -10.87
CA VAL A 191 4.33 -21.93 -10.03
C VAL A 191 5.23 -22.59 -8.99
N THR A 192 6.45 -22.99 -9.36
CA THR A 192 7.41 -23.57 -8.42
C THR A 192 7.77 -22.56 -7.32
N LEU A 193 8.05 -21.31 -7.68
CA LEU A 193 8.35 -20.26 -6.70
C LEU A 193 7.13 -19.95 -5.80
N LEU A 194 5.94 -19.84 -6.38
CA LEU A 194 4.73 -19.59 -5.62
C LEU A 194 4.41 -20.72 -4.64
N ASN A 195 4.64 -21.98 -5.01
CA ASN A 195 4.46 -23.15 -4.14
C ASN A 195 5.46 -23.17 -2.97
N ALA A 196 6.62 -22.54 -3.11
CA ALA A 196 7.62 -22.42 -2.04
C ALA A 196 7.27 -21.32 -1.03
N ILE A 197 6.35 -20.40 -1.35
CA ILE A 197 5.88 -19.33 -0.46
C ILE A 197 4.74 -19.88 0.43
N LYS A 198 4.74 -19.57 1.71
CA LYS A 198 3.61 -19.84 2.62
C LYS A 198 2.45 -18.90 2.30
N ILE A 199 1.66 -19.21 1.29
CA ILE A 199 0.55 -18.36 0.86
C ILE A 199 -0.64 -18.55 1.80
N LYS A 200 -1.10 -17.46 2.44
CA LYS A 200 -2.29 -17.44 3.28
C LYS A 200 -3.57 -17.23 2.46
N LYS A 201 -3.50 -16.32 1.51
CA LYS A 201 -4.62 -15.97 0.63
C LYS A 201 -4.11 -15.44 -0.70
N TYR A 202 -4.71 -15.88 -1.78
CA TYR A 202 -4.57 -15.27 -3.10
C TYR A 202 -5.85 -15.42 -3.91
N ILE A 203 -5.99 -14.58 -4.93
CA ILE A 203 -7.05 -14.65 -5.93
C ILE A 203 -6.36 -14.77 -7.27
N LEU A 204 -6.70 -15.80 -8.05
CA LEU A 204 -6.26 -15.88 -9.44
C LEU A 204 -7.11 -14.97 -10.31
N ARG A 205 -6.48 -14.06 -11.03
CA ARG A 205 -7.12 -13.12 -11.96
C ARG A 205 -6.83 -13.54 -13.40
N GLY A 206 -7.85 -13.58 -14.23
CA GLY A 206 -7.75 -13.94 -15.64
C GLY A 206 -9.13 -14.21 -16.22
N THR A 207 -9.25 -14.20 -17.55
CA THR A 207 -10.48 -14.67 -18.20
C THR A 207 -10.52 -16.21 -18.20
N ILE A 208 -11.67 -16.78 -17.86
CA ILE A 208 -11.86 -18.25 -17.76
C ILE A 208 -11.40 -18.99 -19.02
N ARG A 209 -11.53 -18.39 -20.20
CA ARG A 209 -11.09 -18.99 -21.48
C ARG A 209 -9.57 -19.13 -21.60
N GLU A 210 -8.79 -18.16 -21.11
CA GLU A 210 -7.33 -18.18 -21.19
C GLU A 210 -6.71 -19.07 -20.09
N THR A 211 -7.33 -19.12 -18.92
CA THR A 211 -6.86 -19.91 -17.78
C THR A 211 -7.01 -21.42 -18.04
N LYS A 212 -8.14 -21.87 -18.64
CA LYS A 212 -8.32 -23.27 -19.02
C LYS A 212 -7.29 -23.77 -20.04
N LYS A 213 -6.95 -22.95 -21.05
CA LYS A 213 -5.94 -23.35 -22.06
C LYS A 213 -4.56 -23.61 -21.46
N ARG A 214 -4.16 -22.94 -20.40
CA ARG A 214 -2.80 -23.08 -19.81
C ARG A 214 -2.71 -24.16 -18.72
N LEU A 215 -3.79 -24.40 -17.96
CA LEU A 215 -3.81 -25.43 -16.91
C LEU A 215 -3.96 -26.86 -17.45
N PHE A 216 -4.42 -27.04 -18.70
CA PHE A 216 -4.65 -28.35 -19.31
C PHE A 216 -3.72 -28.64 -20.49
N GLN A 217 -2.67 -27.87 -20.74
CA GLN A 217 -1.62 -28.10 -21.75
C GLN A 217 -0.25 -28.49 -21.15
N SER A 218 -0.22 -28.83 -19.86
CA SER A 218 0.98 -29.34 -19.17
C SER A 218 0.80 -30.80 -18.81
#